data_081feaa1f39887df8d8a7a15b5fb2790
#
_entry.id   081feaa1f39887df8d8a7a15b5fb2790
#
_cell.length_a   1.000
_cell.length_b   1.000
_cell.length_c   1.000
_cell.angle_alpha   90.00
_cell.angle_beta   90.00
_cell.angle_gamma   90.00
#
_symmetry.space_group_name_H-M   'P 1'
#
loop_
_entity.id
_entity.type
_entity.pdbx_description
1 polymer ?
#
loop_
_entity_poly.entity_id
_entity_poly.type
_entity_poly.pdbx_seq_one_letter_code
_entity_poly.pdbx_strand_id
1 'polypeptide(L)'
;CALPIVSLRALVLAKNTEEPIKDLMDSNVVSVSTTTDQEDVSNLFGKYGFLAIPVVDAENRLVGIVTIDDAISILQDEASEDIAKMNAIGPSDKPYFKQSMWDLYKSRAPWLLFLMISATFSSLVIRGYEDALAAVTVLTAYIPMLTDAGGNAGSQSTSTIIRGMAVGDIQPHDLPRILWRESRVALLCGGTLAVCNFVKLLVFDRIAAPVALVVCLTLICTILLSQIIGGILPVAAEKLHVDPAVMASPLITTTGYGISKRSVDIGTYE
;
A
#
# COMPACT_ATOMS: atom_id res chain seq x y z
N CYS A 1 35.67 -7.46 -14.68
CA CYS A 1 35.56 -8.69 -15.43
C CYS A 1 34.26 -9.35 -15.03
N ALA A 2 33.32 -9.45 -15.96
CA ALA A 2 32.16 -10.29 -15.76
C ALA A 2 32.66 -11.69 -15.48
N LEU A 3 32.26 -12.28 -14.38
CA LEU A 3 32.66 -13.60 -13.97
C LEU A 3 31.84 -14.61 -14.78
N PRO A 4 32.45 -15.44 -15.63
CA PRO A 4 31.71 -16.53 -16.24
C PRO A 4 31.30 -17.52 -15.15
N ILE A 5 30.09 -18.06 -15.26
CA ILE A 5 29.57 -19.09 -14.35
C ILE A 5 29.45 -20.41 -15.10
N VAL A 6 29.81 -21.49 -14.44
CA VAL A 6 29.53 -22.85 -14.90
C VAL A 6 28.57 -23.50 -13.90
N SER A 7 27.40 -23.92 -14.37
CA SER A 7 26.48 -24.65 -13.52
C SER A 7 26.94 -26.10 -13.36
N LEU A 8 26.70 -26.68 -12.16
CA LEU A 8 26.96 -28.11 -11.94
C LEU A 8 26.21 -28.99 -12.97
N ARG A 9 25.01 -28.54 -13.37
CA ARG A 9 24.24 -29.24 -14.41
C ARG A 9 24.96 -29.24 -15.75
N ALA A 10 25.59 -28.13 -16.17
CA ALA A 10 26.34 -28.06 -17.41
C ALA A 10 27.56 -29.02 -17.37
N LEU A 11 28.24 -29.08 -16.23
CA LEU A 11 29.36 -30.02 -16.02
C LEU A 11 28.93 -31.48 -16.07
N VAL A 12 27.80 -31.83 -15.45
CA VAL A 12 27.30 -33.23 -15.43
C VAL A 12 26.75 -33.65 -16.80
N LEU A 13 26.22 -32.72 -17.59
CA LEU A 13 25.68 -32.98 -18.93
C LEU A 13 26.74 -32.86 -20.04
N ALA A 14 27.96 -32.45 -19.72
CA ALA A 14 29.04 -32.38 -20.67
C ALA A 14 29.31 -33.78 -21.28
N LYS A 15 29.28 -33.86 -22.59
CA LYS A 15 29.44 -35.15 -23.33
C LYS A 15 30.86 -35.62 -23.36
N ASN A 16 31.82 -34.75 -23.16
CA ASN A 16 33.23 -35.05 -23.19
C ASN A 16 33.91 -34.47 -21.95
N THR A 17 34.61 -35.28 -21.16
CA THR A 17 35.38 -34.89 -19.99
C THR A 17 36.60 -34.01 -20.30
N GLU A 18 37.04 -34.00 -21.56
CA GLU A 18 38.17 -33.20 -22.07
C GLU A 18 37.70 -31.83 -22.62
N GLU A 19 36.39 -31.54 -22.58
CA GLU A 19 35.81 -30.29 -23.09
C GLU A 19 36.28 -29.11 -22.22
N PRO A 20 36.85 -28.02 -22.81
CA PRO A 20 37.33 -26.88 -22.05
C PRO A 20 36.15 -26.21 -21.28
N ILE A 21 36.38 -25.88 -20.02
CA ILE A 21 35.35 -25.17 -19.17
C ILE A 21 34.86 -23.91 -19.86
N LYS A 22 35.72 -23.26 -20.65
CA LYS A 22 35.38 -22.05 -21.41
C LYS A 22 34.19 -22.24 -22.36
N ASP A 23 34.00 -23.44 -22.89
CA ASP A 23 32.93 -23.78 -23.84
C ASP A 23 31.60 -24.12 -23.09
N LEU A 24 31.71 -24.45 -21.80
CA LEU A 24 30.58 -24.77 -20.91
C LEU A 24 30.09 -23.57 -20.07
N MET A 25 30.90 -22.49 -20.02
CA MET A 25 30.59 -21.36 -19.17
C MET A 25 29.61 -20.39 -19.84
N ASP A 26 28.74 -19.80 -19.03
CA ASP A 26 27.92 -18.65 -19.41
C ASP A 26 28.66 -17.35 -19.10
N SER A 27 28.87 -16.55 -20.14
CA SER A 27 29.56 -15.27 -20.03
C SER A 27 28.60 -14.10 -19.78
N ASN A 28 27.29 -14.31 -19.96
CA ASN A 28 26.26 -13.29 -19.74
C ASN A 28 25.62 -13.45 -18.35
N VAL A 29 26.40 -13.20 -17.32
CA VAL A 29 26.02 -13.42 -15.94
C VAL A 29 25.32 -12.20 -15.37
N VAL A 30 24.11 -12.38 -14.84
CA VAL A 30 23.44 -11.37 -14.01
C VAL A 30 24.11 -11.35 -12.65
N SER A 31 24.69 -10.23 -12.27
CA SER A 31 25.32 -9.99 -10.97
C SER A 31 24.71 -8.77 -10.31
N VAL A 32 24.79 -8.70 -8.98
CA VAL A 32 24.33 -7.56 -8.18
C VAL A 32 25.49 -6.92 -7.45
N SER A 33 25.40 -5.63 -7.17
CA SER A 33 26.41 -4.92 -6.41
C SER A 33 26.20 -5.14 -4.90
N THR A 34 27.28 -5.00 -4.11
CA THR A 34 27.22 -4.96 -2.64
C THR A 34 26.34 -3.81 -2.09
N THR A 35 26.02 -2.82 -2.92
CA THR A 35 25.16 -1.68 -2.56
C THR A 35 23.74 -1.79 -3.09
N THR A 36 23.40 -2.87 -3.79
CA THR A 36 22.05 -3.11 -4.29
C THR A 36 21.14 -3.46 -3.11
N ASP A 37 19.93 -2.90 -3.10
CA ASP A 37 18.93 -3.18 -2.08
C ASP A 37 18.57 -4.68 -2.04
N GLN A 38 18.37 -5.22 -0.85
CA GLN A 38 18.08 -6.64 -0.65
C GLN A 38 16.73 -7.06 -1.24
N GLU A 39 15.74 -6.16 -1.26
CA GLU A 39 14.44 -6.38 -1.88
C GLU A 39 14.59 -6.52 -3.40
N ASP A 40 15.34 -5.61 -4.03
CA ASP A 40 15.65 -5.66 -5.47
C ASP A 40 16.37 -6.95 -5.84
N VAL A 41 17.35 -7.36 -5.03
CA VAL A 41 18.07 -8.64 -5.23
C VAL A 41 17.11 -9.82 -5.16
N SER A 42 16.23 -9.85 -4.17
CA SER A 42 15.27 -10.94 -3.97
C SER A 42 14.26 -11.03 -5.10
N ASN A 43 13.81 -9.89 -5.63
CA ASN A 43 12.91 -9.82 -6.78
C ASN A 43 13.55 -10.41 -8.07
N LEU A 44 14.87 -10.32 -8.24
CA LEU A 44 15.57 -10.94 -9.37
C LEU A 44 15.45 -12.46 -9.37
N PHE A 45 15.43 -13.11 -8.20
CA PHE A 45 15.21 -14.55 -8.10
C PHE A 45 13.84 -14.94 -8.64
N GLY A 46 12.79 -14.22 -8.27
CA GLY A 46 11.43 -14.43 -8.80
C GLY A 46 11.33 -14.21 -10.31
N LYS A 47 12.02 -13.19 -10.82
CA LYS A 47 11.98 -12.81 -12.24
C LYS A 47 12.72 -13.78 -13.15
N TYR A 48 13.88 -14.27 -12.73
CA TYR A 48 14.78 -15.08 -13.58
C TYR A 48 14.84 -16.56 -13.18
N GLY A 49 14.32 -16.94 -12.02
CA GLY A 49 14.35 -18.32 -11.53
C GLY A 49 15.77 -18.81 -11.19
N PHE A 50 16.66 -17.91 -10.75
CA PHE A 50 18.02 -18.26 -10.37
C PHE A 50 18.03 -19.05 -9.06
N LEU A 51 19.05 -19.90 -8.88
CA LEU A 51 19.34 -20.59 -7.62
C LEU A 51 20.35 -19.83 -6.77
N ALA A 52 21.20 -19.05 -7.41
CA ALA A 52 22.19 -18.18 -6.79
C ALA A 52 22.52 -17.01 -7.72
N ILE A 53 22.81 -15.85 -7.17
CA ILE A 53 23.25 -14.64 -7.89
C ILE A 53 24.60 -14.20 -7.31
N PRO A 54 25.62 -13.97 -8.15
CA PRO A 54 26.91 -13.46 -7.69
C PRO A 54 26.80 -11.99 -7.28
N VAL A 55 27.50 -11.65 -6.19
CA VAL A 55 27.64 -10.29 -5.68
C VAL A 55 29.02 -9.77 -6.03
N VAL A 56 29.09 -8.57 -6.59
CA VAL A 56 30.33 -7.91 -7.00
C VAL A 56 30.54 -6.58 -6.28
N ASP A 57 31.79 -6.21 -6.09
CA ASP A 57 32.19 -4.89 -5.59
C ASP A 57 32.19 -3.82 -6.68
N ALA A 58 32.59 -2.57 -6.33
CA ALA A 58 32.68 -1.47 -7.26
C ALA A 58 33.69 -1.69 -8.40
N GLU A 59 34.69 -2.53 -8.18
CA GLU A 59 35.69 -2.94 -9.17
C GLU A 59 35.30 -4.20 -9.97
N ASN A 60 34.02 -4.63 -9.81
CA ASN A 60 33.45 -5.79 -10.50
C ASN A 60 34.14 -7.13 -10.17
N ARG A 61 34.64 -7.27 -8.91
CA ARG A 61 35.24 -8.49 -8.39
C ARG A 61 34.19 -9.26 -7.58
N LEU A 62 34.19 -10.58 -7.69
CA LEU A 62 33.31 -11.42 -6.91
C LEU A 62 33.62 -11.31 -5.41
N VAL A 63 32.63 -10.92 -4.63
CA VAL A 63 32.71 -10.79 -3.17
C VAL A 63 31.99 -11.98 -2.49
N GLY A 64 30.89 -12.45 -3.10
CA GLY A 64 30.09 -13.53 -2.56
C GLY A 64 28.98 -13.97 -3.51
N ILE A 65 28.06 -14.74 -2.99
CA ILE A 65 26.82 -15.12 -3.67
C ILE A 65 25.64 -14.94 -2.72
N VAL A 66 24.49 -14.63 -3.27
CA VAL A 66 23.19 -14.73 -2.59
C VAL A 66 22.50 -15.98 -3.12
N THR A 67 21.92 -16.78 -2.25
CA THR A 67 21.23 -18.02 -2.61
C THR A 67 19.71 -17.83 -2.57
N ILE A 68 18.95 -18.73 -3.18
CA ILE A 68 17.48 -18.62 -3.24
C ILE A 68 16.83 -18.76 -1.86
N ASP A 69 17.41 -19.53 -0.95
CA ASP A 69 16.93 -19.68 0.43
C ASP A 69 17.10 -18.37 1.21
N ASP A 70 18.22 -17.65 1.04
CA ASP A 70 18.40 -16.30 1.60
C ASP A 70 17.37 -15.33 1.00
N ALA A 71 17.18 -15.36 -0.32
CA ALA A 71 16.21 -14.49 -1.00
C ALA A 71 14.77 -14.74 -0.52
N ILE A 72 14.37 -15.98 -0.27
CA ILE A 72 13.06 -16.33 0.28
C ILE A 72 12.90 -15.75 1.70
N SER A 73 13.92 -15.84 2.54
CA SER A 73 13.90 -15.27 3.89
C SER A 73 13.73 -13.75 3.84
N ILE A 74 14.49 -13.07 2.98
CA ILE A 74 14.40 -11.62 2.78
C ILE A 74 13.00 -11.23 2.32
N LEU A 75 12.41 -11.92 1.32
CA LEU A 75 11.06 -11.64 0.85
C LEU A 75 10.00 -11.79 1.95
N GLN A 76 10.16 -12.74 2.88
CA GLN A 76 9.26 -12.90 4.02
C GLN A 76 9.41 -11.78 5.05
N ASP A 77 10.63 -11.33 5.29
CA ASP A 77 10.92 -10.24 6.22
C ASP A 77 10.40 -8.90 5.67
N GLU A 78 10.65 -8.60 4.40
CA GLU A 78 10.12 -7.41 3.70
C GLU A 78 8.58 -7.40 3.69
N ALA A 79 7.94 -8.53 3.35
CA ALA A 79 6.48 -8.62 3.38
C ALA A 79 5.92 -8.40 4.80
N SER A 80 6.63 -8.85 5.83
CA SER A 80 6.24 -8.65 7.23
C SER A 80 6.43 -7.20 7.67
N GLU A 81 7.50 -6.56 7.20
CA GLU A 81 7.78 -5.14 7.43
C GLU A 81 6.72 -4.26 6.76
N ASP A 82 6.39 -4.53 5.50
CA ASP A 82 5.33 -3.82 4.76
C ASP A 82 3.99 -3.91 5.48
N ILE A 83 3.59 -5.10 5.92
CA ILE A 83 2.36 -5.30 6.70
C ILE A 83 2.38 -4.46 7.98
N ALA A 84 3.50 -4.41 8.69
CA ALA A 84 3.62 -3.60 9.90
C ALA A 84 3.49 -2.10 9.58
N LYS A 85 4.22 -1.59 8.59
CA LYS A 85 4.18 -0.20 8.14
C LYS A 85 2.78 0.21 7.67
N MET A 86 2.11 -0.63 6.86
CA MET A 86 0.75 -0.38 6.39
C MET A 86 -0.28 -0.30 7.53
N ASN A 87 -0.01 -0.94 8.67
CA ASN A 87 -0.84 -0.87 9.87
C ASN A 87 -0.34 0.17 10.89
N ALA A 88 0.59 1.04 10.52
CA ALA A 88 1.18 2.04 11.40
C ALA A 88 1.80 1.43 12.69
N ILE A 89 2.50 0.32 12.52
CA ILE A 89 3.23 -0.37 13.59
C ILE A 89 4.71 -0.38 13.20
N GLY A 90 5.60 -0.06 14.13
CA GLY A 90 7.04 -0.21 13.90
C GLY A 90 7.40 -1.69 13.67
N PRO A 91 8.15 -2.02 12.60
CA PRO A 91 8.54 -3.39 12.31
C PRO A 91 9.40 -3.99 13.43
N SER A 92 9.41 -5.31 13.54
CA SER A 92 10.20 -6.03 14.54
C SER A 92 10.60 -7.40 14.03
N ASP A 93 11.89 -7.70 14.09
CA ASP A 93 12.47 -9.00 13.69
C ASP A 93 12.26 -10.10 14.75
N LYS A 94 11.67 -9.75 15.90
CA LYS A 94 11.48 -10.70 16.97
C LYS A 94 10.11 -11.38 16.86
N PRO A 95 10.03 -12.72 17.04
CA PRO A 95 8.76 -13.42 17.20
C PRO A 95 7.89 -12.80 18.29
N TYR A 96 6.58 -12.76 18.09
CA TYR A 96 5.63 -12.07 18.98
C TYR A 96 5.82 -12.36 20.46
N PHE A 97 5.97 -13.62 20.85
CA PHE A 97 6.13 -14.02 22.26
C PHE A 97 7.53 -13.74 22.85
N LYS A 98 8.51 -13.37 22.01
CA LYS A 98 9.83 -12.93 22.45
C LYS A 98 9.94 -11.42 22.56
N GLN A 99 8.94 -10.67 22.11
CA GLN A 99 8.89 -9.22 22.26
C GLN A 99 8.50 -8.86 23.70
N SER A 100 9.21 -7.89 24.27
CA SER A 100 8.84 -7.33 25.57
C SER A 100 7.61 -6.41 25.42
N MET A 101 6.85 -6.21 26.50
CA MET A 101 5.76 -5.24 26.55
C MET A 101 6.22 -3.82 26.14
N TRP A 102 7.45 -3.46 26.45
CA TRP A 102 8.03 -2.18 26.08
C TRP A 102 8.37 -2.09 24.59
N ASP A 103 8.80 -3.18 23.95
CA ASP A 103 9.03 -3.24 22.51
C ASP A 103 7.69 -3.01 21.79
N LEU A 104 6.62 -3.71 22.18
CA LEU A 104 5.28 -3.54 21.64
C LEU A 104 4.71 -2.13 21.87
N TYR A 105 4.95 -1.54 23.04
CA TYR A 105 4.54 -0.16 23.32
C TYR A 105 5.26 0.83 22.41
N LYS A 106 6.57 0.73 22.29
CA LYS A 106 7.39 1.63 21.48
C LYS A 106 7.08 1.55 19.99
N SER A 107 6.71 0.38 19.49
CA SER A 107 6.34 0.20 18.08
C SER A 107 4.96 0.81 17.73
N ARG A 108 4.06 0.99 18.71
CA ARG A 108 2.68 1.45 18.48
C ARG A 108 2.42 2.87 18.96
N ALA A 109 2.96 3.25 20.12
CA ALA A 109 2.63 4.53 20.77
C ALA A 109 2.94 5.77 19.91
N PRO A 110 4.08 5.89 19.20
CA PRO A 110 4.36 7.06 18.37
C PRO A 110 3.31 7.26 17.26
N TRP A 111 2.91 6.17 16.60
CA TRP A 111 1.90 6.19 15.55
C TRP A 111 0.50 6.55 16.08
N LEU A 112 0.12 6.00 17.24
CA LEU A 112 -1.15 6.33 17.88
C LEU A 112 -1.22 7.81 18.29
N LEU A 113 -0.10 8.38 18.78
CA LEU A 113 -0.02 9.82 19.06
C LEU A 113 -0.14 10.67 17.81
N PHE A 114 0.53 10.27 16.73
CA PHE A 114 0.39 10.95 15.44
C PHE A 114 -1.04 10.92 14.92
N LEU A 115 -1.71 9.75 14.97
CA LEU A 115 -3.12 9.60 14.58
C LEU A 115 -4.05 10.43 15.47
N MET A 116 -3.77 10.54 16.77
CA MET A 116 -4.54 11.39 17.69
C MET A 116 -4.44 12.87 17.32
N ILE A 117 -3.23 13.35 16.97
CA ILE A 117 -3.04 14.72 16.48
C ILE A 117 -3.84 14.94 15.19
N SER A 118 -3.76 14.00 14.25
CA SER A 118 -4.51 14.01 13.00
C SER A 118 -6.03 14.07 13.24
N ALA A 119 -6.56 13.26 14.15
CA ALA A 119 -7.96 13.27 14.54
C ALA A 119 -8.41 14.61 15.17
N THR A 120 -7.49 15.31 15.85
CA THR A 120 -7.75 16.65 16.40
C THR A 120 -8.02 17.66 15.29
N PHE A 121 -7.26 17.62 14.17
CA PHE A 121 -7.54 18.46 13.02
C PHE A 121 -8.92 18.16 12.42
N SER A 122 -9.30 16.91 12.32
CA SER A 122 -10.64 16.49 11.87
C SER A 122 -11.75 17.08 12.77
N SER A 123 -11.56 17.06 14.09
CA SER A 123 -12.49 17.64 15.05
C SER A 123 -12.60 19.16 14.88
N LEU A 124 -11.49 19.87 14.66
CA LEU A 124 -11.50 21.32 14.40
C LEU A 124 -12.30 21.65 13.12
N VAL A 125 -12.10 20.85 12.09
CA VAL A 125 -12.87 20.99 10.87
C VAL A 125 -14.36 20.77 11.14
N ILE A 126 -14.81 19.77 11.90
CA ILE A 126 -16.21 19.51 12.26
C ILE A 126 -16.81 20.71 13.06
N ARG A 127 -16.11 21.26 14.00
CA ARG A 127 -16.57 22.43 14.76
C ARG A 127 -16.82 23.65 13.88
N GLY A 128 -16.01 23.88 12.84
CA GLY A 128 -16.17 25.00 11.92
C GLY A 128 -17.50 25.02 11.13
N TYR A 129 -18.29 23.91 11.20
CA TYR A 129 -19.59 23.77 10.51
C TYR A 129 -20.73 23.39 11.48
N GLU A 130 -20.54 23.66 12.76
CA GLU A 130 -21.49 23.27 13.79
C GLU A 130 -22.88 23.87 13.51
N ASP A 131 -22.94 25.12 13.03
CA ASP A 131 -24.22 25.80 12.70
C ASP A 131 -24.94 25.09 11.52
N ALA A 132 -24.21 24.70 10.47
CA ALA A 132 -24.80 23.96 9.34
C ALA A 132 -25.30 22.58 9.75
N LEU A 133 -24.55 21.87 10.60
CA LEU A 133 -24.93 20.58 11.13
C LEU A 133 -26.10 20.68 12.12
N ALA A 134 -26.20 21.76 12.89
CA ALA A 134 -27.32 22.00 13.79
C ALA A 134 -28.65 22.17 13.03
N ALA A 135 -28.60 22.72 11.81
CA ALA A 135 -29.81 22.87 10.97
C ALA A 135 -30.42 21.52 10.56
N VAL A 136 -29.58 20.47 10.40
CA VAL A 136 -30.04 19.10 10.07
C VAL A 136 -29.31 18.10 10.96
N THR A 137 -29.67 18.07 12.23
CA THR A 137 -29.00 17.24 13.28
C THR A 137 -28.89 15.78 12.92
N VAL A 138 -29.82 15.24 12.12
CA VAL A 138 -29.80 13.85 11.64
C VAL A 138 -28.55 13.53 10.83
N LEU A 139 -27.98 14.47 10.08
CA LEU A 139 -26.78 14.25 9.26
C LEU A 139 -25.54 13.92 10.13
N THR A 140 -25.48 14.50 11.33
CA THR A 140 -24.35 14.29 12.25
C THR A 140 -24.20 12.81 12.63
N ALA A 141 -25.31 12.08 12.73
CA ALA A 141 -25.29 10.65 13.05
C ALA A 141 -24.64 9.76 11.95
N TYR A 142 -24.57 10.26 10.70
CA TYR A 142 -24.01 9.52 9.58
C TYR A 142 -22.54 9.85 9.28
N ILE A 143 -21.98 10.89 9.91
CA ILE A 143 -20.55 11.26 9.73
C ILE A 143 -19.63 10.07 10.00
N PRO A 144 -19.77 9.32 11.11
CA PRO A 144 -18.88 8.16 11.36
C PRO A 144 -18.96 7.11 10.25
N MET A 145 -20.16 6.82 9.76
CA MET A 145 -20.34 5.84 8.66
C MET A 145 -19.67 6.31 7.37
N LEU A 146 -19.82 7.60 7.02
CA LEU A 146 -19.24 8.16 5.80
C LEU A 146 -17.71 8.17 5.87
N THR A 147 -17.15 8.55 7.01
CA THR A 147 -15.70 8.59 7.23
C THR A 147 -15.08 7.21 7.26
N ASP A 148 -15.72 6.24 7.90
CA ASP A 148 -15.27 4.85 7.95
C ASP A 148 -15.30 4.22 6.55
N ALA A 149 -16.41 4.39 5.82
CA ALA A 149 -16.52 3.91 4.44
C ALA A 149 -15.43 4.50 3.53
N GLY A 150 -15.14 5.80 3.65
CA GLY A 150 -14.07 6.46 2.91
C GLY A 150 -12.69 5.95 3.30
N GLY A 151 -12.40 5.83 4.59
CA GLY A 151 -11.15 5.30 5.11
C GLY A 151 -10.87 3.88 4.62
N ASN A 152 -11.88 3.01 4.71
CA ASN A 152 -11.78 1.62 4.25
C ASN A 152 -11.57 1.55 2.72
N ALA A 153 -12.31 2.32 1.93
CA ALA A 153 -12.17 2.34 0.48
C ALA A 153 -10.78 2.85 0.05
N GLY A 154 -10.30 3.92 0.67
CA GLY A 154 -8.95 4.44 0.41
C GLY A 154 -7.85 3.45 0.78
N SER A 155 -7.95 2.81 1.95
CA SER A 155 -6.98 1.81 2.41
C SER A 155 -6.93 0.60 1.47
N GLN A 156 -8.07 0.14 0.95
CA GLN A 156 -8.12 -0.96 -0.02
C GLN A 156 -7.41 -0.59 -1.33
N SER A 157 -7.64 0.61 -1.85
CA SER A 157 -6.95 1.11 -3.04
C SER A 157 -5.44 1.18 -2.79
N THR A 158 -5.02 1.83 -1.71
CA THR A 158 -3.60 1.99 -1.36
C THR A 158 -2.89 0.66 -1.22
N SER A 159 -3.44 -0.29 -0.45
CA SER A 159 -2.83 -1.61 -0.24
C SER A 159 -2.70 -2.39 -1.56
N THR A 160 -3.69 -2.25 -2.46
CA THR A 160 -3.64 -2.90 -3.77
C THR A 160 -2.53 -2.31 -4.64
N ILE A 161 -2.37 -0.98 -4.62
CA ILE A 161 -1.34 -0.29 -5.39
C ILE A 161 0.06 -0.58 -4.84
N ILE A 162 0.26 -0.51 -3.52
CA ILE A 162 1.54 -0.86 -2.87
C ILE A 162 1.96 -2.27 -3.26
N ARG A 163 1.06 -3.24 -3.14
CA ARG A 163 1.35 -4.61 -3.56
C ARG A 163 1.71 -4.70 -5.05
N GLY A 164 0.97 -3.99 -5.91
CA GLY A 164 1.25 -3.98 -7.36
C GLY A 164 2.63 -3.38 -7.68
N MET A 165 3.08 -2.42 -6.89
CA MET A 165 4.41 -1.81 -7.00
C MET A 165 5.50 -2.78 -6.50
N ALA A 166 5.31 -3.39 -5.33
CA ALA A 166 6.25 -4.35 -4.74
C ALA A 166 6.49 -5.57 -5.64
N VAL A 167 5.47 -6.08 -6.35
CA VAL A 167 5.65 -7.19 -7.31
C VAL A 167 6.03 -6.75 -8.72
N GLY A 168 6.22 -5.44 -8.96
CA GLY A 168 6.62 -4.87 -10.25
C GLY A 168 5.53 -4.83 -11.34
N ASP A 169 4.26 -5.07 -10.98
CA ASP A 169 3.11 -4.98 -11.90
C ASP A 169 2.72 -3.53 -12.20
N ILE A 170 3.02 -2.61 -11.28
CA ILE A 170 2.68 -1.19 -11.35
C ILE A 170 3.97 -0.36 -11.29
N GLN A 171 4.07 0.62 -12.19
CA GLN A 171 5.18 1.57 -12.20
C GLN A 171 4.66 3.01 -12.03
N PRO A 172 5.48 3.94 -11.52
CA PRO A 172 5.07 5.32 -11.26
C PRO A 172 4.51 6.08 -12.49
N HIS A 173 4.84 5.66 -13.69
CA HIS A 173 4.31 6.24 -14.91
C HIS A 173 2.89 5.77 -15.25
N ASP A 174 2.38 4.70 -14.64
CA ASP A 174 1.03 4.18 -14.84
C ASP A 174 -0.05 4.96 -14.08
N LEU A 175 0.31 6.01 -13.33
CA LEU A 175 -0.62 6.80 -12.51
C LEU A 175 -1.93 7.17 -13.22
N PRO A 176 -1.95 7.68 -14.48
CA PRO A 176 -3.21 8.00 -15.15
C PRO A 176 -4.11 6.77 -15.36
N ARG A 177 -3.52 5.62 -15.65
CA ARG A 177 -4.25 4.35 -15.82
C ARG A 177 -4.80 3.85 -14.50
N ILE A 178 -4.03 3.99 -13.41
CA ILE A 178 -4.45 3.67 -12.04
C ILE A 178 -5.67 4.52 -11.68
N LEU A 179 -5.58 5.83 -11.81
CA LEU A 179 -6.66 6.76 -11.46
C LEU A 179 -7.95 6.48 -12.24
N TRP A 180 -7.83 6.19 -13.53
CA TRP A 180 -8.98 5.82 -14.34
C TRP A 180 -9.63 4.51 -13.87
N ARG A 181 -8.82 3.51 -13.53
CA ARG A 181 -9.30 2.22 -13.03
C ARG A 181 -9.95 2.36 -11.66
N GLU A 182 -9.29 3.03 -10.72
CA GLU A 182 -9.80 3.27 -9.36
C GLU A 182 -11.09 4.09 -9.38
N SER A 183 -11.20 5.13 -10.21
CA SER A 183 -12.43 5.91 -10.33
C SER A 183 -13.63 5.06 -10.78
N ARG A 184 -13.43 4.12 -11.70
CA ARG A 184 -14.49 3.21 -12.13
C ARG A 184 -14.89 2.22 -11.05
N VAL A 185 -13.92 1.67 -10.33
CA VAL A 185 -14.17 0.77 -9.19
C VAL A 185 -14.90 1.53 -8.09
N ALA A 186 -14.47 2.76 -7.78
CA ALA A 186 -15.10 3.64 -6.80
C ALA A 186 -16.57 3.92 -7.11
N LEU A 187 -16.89 4.20 -8.36
CA LEU A 187 -18.28 4.43 -8.79
C LEU A 187 -19.15 3.17 -8.68
N LEU A 188 -18.61 2.00 -8.98
CA LEU A 188 -19.32 0.74 -8.82
C LEU A 188 -19.55 0.41 -7.34
N CYS A 189 -18.51 0.47 -6.52
CA CYS A 189 -18.60 0.21 -5.08
C CYS A 189 -19.48 1.25 -4.37
N GLY A 190 -19.22 2.53 -4.63
CA GLY A 190 -19.97 3.64 -4.06
C GLY A 190 -21.45 3.61 -4.46
N GLY A 191 -21.75 3.32 -5.72
CA GLY A 191 -23.12 3.15 -6.22
C GLY A 191 -23.85 1.98 -5.54
N THR A 192 -23.19 0.84 -5.42
CA THR A 192 -23.76 -0.34 -4.74
C THR A 192 -24.04 -0.02 -3.26
N LEU A 193 -23.07 0.55 -2.56
CA LEU A 193 -23.23 0.91 -1.15
C LEU A 193 -24.30 2.01 -0.97
N ALA A 194 -24.37 2.98 -1.87
CA ALA A 194 -25.39 4.03 -1.82
C ALA A 194 -26.80 3.47 -1.99
N VAL A 195 -27.02 2.53 -2.92
CA VAL A 195 -28.32 1.88 -3.11
C VAL A 195 -28.72 1.08 -1.87
N CYS A 196 -27.82 0.26 -1.32
CA CYS A 196 -28.09 -0.49 -0.10
C CYS A 196 -28.38 0.44 1.08
N ASN A 197 -27.58 1.50 1.26
CA ASN A 197 -27.75 2.46 2.33
C ASN A 197 -29.04 3.27 2.16
N PHE A 198 -29.42 3.66 0.94
CA PHE A 198 -30.66 4.38 0.68
C PHE A 198 -31.88 3.57 1.12
N VAL A 199 -31.92 2.28 0.79
CA VAL A 199 -32.98 1.37 1.25
C VAL A 199 -32.98 1.28 2.78
N LYS A 200 -31.80 1.13 3.40
CA LYS A 200 -31.66 1.10 4.86
C LYS A 200 -32.22 2.37 5.51
N LEU A 201 -31.84 3.56 5.00
CA LEU A 201 -32.27 4.85 5.53
C LEU A 201 -33.78 5.04 5.47
N LEU A 202 -34.42 4.61 4.38
CA LEU A 202 -35.88 4.74 4.22
C LEU A 202 -36.66 3.73 5.06
N VAL A 203 -36.20 2.46 5.10
CA VAL A 203 -36.96 1.36 5.72
C VAL A 203 -36.71 1.27 7.22
N PHE A 204 -35.45 1.31 7.65
CA PHE A 204 -35.07 1.11 9.04
C PHE A 204 -35.02 2.44 9.81
N ASP A 205 -34.32 3.44 9.26
CA ASP A 205 -34.11 4.71 9.95
C ASP A 205 -35.29 5.68 9.74
N ARG A 206 -36.19 5.40 8.78
CA ARG A 206 -37.38 6.17 8.43
C ARG A 206 -37.11 7.66 8.17
N ILE A 207 -36.00 7.94 7.51
CA ILE A 207 -35.55 9.28 7.19
C ILE A 207 -36.21 9.77 5.92
N ALA A 208 -36.47 11.10 5.83
CA ALA A 208 -37.02 11.68 4.63
C ALA A 208 -36.12 11.44 3.40
N ALA A 209 -36.75 11.09 2.27
CA ALA A 209 -36.01 10.72 1.05
C ALA A 209 -34.98 11.77 0.58
N PRO A 210 -35.22 13.09 0.68
CA PRO A 210 -34.20 14.09 0.32
C PRO A 210 -32.93 13.99 1.17
N VAL A 211 -33.06 13.81 2.48
CA VAL A 211 -31.93 13.66 3.41
C VAL A 211 -31.18 12.35 3.13
N ALA A 212 -31.90 11.24 2.91
CA ALA A 212 -31.31 9.96 2.52
C ALA A 212 -30.52 10.08 1.21
N LEU A 213 -31.02 10.83 0.23
CA LEU A 213 -30.33 11.07 -1.03
C LEU A 213 -29.01 11.83 -0.83
N VAL A 214 -29.03 12.90 -0.02
CA VAL A 214 -27.80 13.65 0.32
C VAL A 214 -26.75 12.75 0.95
N VAL A 215 -27.11 11.93 1.95
CA VAL A 215 -26.20 10.99 2.58
C VAL A 215 -25.61 10.00 1.57
N CYS A 216 -26.42 9.46 0.66
CA CYS A 216 -25.98 8.52 -0.37
C CYS A 216 -25.07 9.14 -1.42
N LEU A 217 -25.36 10.36 -1.88
CA LEU A 217 -24.49 11.10 -2.79
C LEU A 217 -23.15 11.43 -2.13
N THR A 218 -23.19 11.87 -0.88
CA THR A 218 -21.97 12.11 -0.07
C THR A 218 -21.14 10.83 0.05
N LEU A 219 -21.77 9.67 0.28
CA LEU A 219 -21.09 8.37 0.35
C LEU A 219 -20.35 8.05 -0.96
N ILE A 220 -21.01 8.23 -2.11
CA ILE A 220 -20.37 7.99 -3.42
C ILE A 220 -19.17 8.93 -3.61
N CYS A 221 -19.34 10.23 -3.34
CA CYS A 221 -18.26 11.21 -3.46
C CYS A 221 -17.08 10.89 -2.53
N THR A 222 -17.38 10.53 -1.28
CA THR A 222 -16.35 10.16 -0.28
C THR A 222 -15.55 8.95 -0.74
N ILE A 223 -16.20 7.87 -1.19
CA ILE A 223 -15.53 6.67 -1.69
C ILE A 223 -14.68 7.01 -2.92
N LEU A 224 -15.22 7.77 -3.88
CA LEU A 224 -14.52 8.16 -5.10
C LEU A 224 -13.23 8.93 -4.79
N LEU A 225 -13.35 9.97 -3.96
CA LEU A 225 -12.20 10.79 -3.60
C LEU A 225 -11.17 10.02 -2.76
N SER A 226 -11.62 9.19 -1.83
CA SER A 226 -10.73 8.36 -1.01
C SER A 226 -9.95 7.34 -1.83
N GLN A 227 -10.57 6.66 -2.79
CA GLN A 227 -9.86 5.72 -3.68
C GLN A 227 -8.88 6.42 -4.61
N ILE A 228 -9.25 7.59 -5.16
CA ILE A 228 -8.33 8.40 -5.97
C ILE A 228 -7.10 8.81 -5.15
N ILE A 229 -7.30 9.32 -3.93
CA ILE A 229 -6.20 9.71 -3.03
C ILE A 229 -5.38 8.48 -2.64
N GLY A 230 -6.04 7.37 -2.30
CA GLY A 230 -5.41 6.10 -1.99
C GLY A 230 -4.52 5.57 -3.13
N GLY A 231 -4.91 5.80 -4.38
CA GLY A 231 -4.11 5.46 -5.55
C GLY A 231 -2.95 6.41 -5.82
N ILE A 232 -3.08 7.70 -5.47
CA ILE A 232 -2.04 8.70 -5.68
C ILE A 232 -0.91 8.59 -4.64
N LEU A 233 -1.26 8.37 -3.36
CA LEU A 233 -0.32 8.46 -2.25
C LEU A 233 0.90 7.52 -2.39
N PRO A 234 0.75 6.21 -2.68
CA PRO A 234 1.90 5.31 -2.83
C PRO A 234 2.82 5.72 -3.98
N VAL A 235 2.22 6.08 -5.13
CA VAL A 235 2.98 6.52 -6.31
C VAL A 235 3.73 7.83 -6.07
N ALA A 236 3.13 8.73 -5.29
CA ALA A 236 3.80 9.97 -4.90
C ALA A 236 4.95 9.71 -3.91
N ALA A 237 4.76 8.79 -2.95
CA ALA A 237 5.78 8.39 -1.99
C ALA A 237 7.02 7.84 -2.69
N GLU A 238 6.84 6.90 -3.64
CA GLU A 238 7.93 6.33 -4.42
C GLU A 238 8.70 7.41 -5.20
N LYS A 239 7.99 8.36 -5.84
CA LYS A 239 8.64 9.48 -6.54
C LYS A 239 9.43 10.41 -5.61
N LEU A 240 9.06 10.48 -4.35
CA LEU A 240 9.76 11.24 -3.32
C LEU A 240 10.83 10.42 -2.59
N HIS A 241 11.08 9.18 -3.03
CA HIS A 241 11.99 8.23 -2.37
C HIS A 241 11.63 7.98 -0.91
N VAL A 242 10.32 7.96 -0.63
CA VAL A 242 9.74 7.57 0.67
C VAL A 242 9.05 6.24 0.47
N ASP A 243 9.19 5.33 1.45
CA ASP A 243 8.57 4.02 1.39
C ASP A 243 7.04 4.15 1.24
N PRO A 244 6.45 3.59 0.16
CA PRO A 244 5.01 3.62 -0.08
C PRO A 244 4.18 2.99 1.03
N ALA A 245 4.69 1.97 1.72
CA ALA A 245 3.99 1.26 2.79
C ALA A 245 3.64 2.16 3.98
N VAL A 246 4.48 3.16 4.27
CA VAL A 246 4.24 4.15 5.34
C VAL A 246 3.03 5.04 5.04
N MET A 247 2.67 5.22 3.78
CA MET A 247 1.56 6.09 3.36
C MET A 247 0.18 5.43 3.42
N ALA A 248 0.08 4.12 3.70
CA ALA A 248 -1.14 3.36 3.51
C ALA A 248 -2.28 3.74 4.47
N SER A 249 -2.12 3.59 5.76
CA SER A 249 -3.28 3.66 6.67
C SER A 249 -3.49 5.01 7.37
N PRO A 250 -2.48 5.65 7.94
CA PRO A 250 -2.67 6.81 8.80
C PRO A 250 -3.13 8.08 8.09
N LEU A 251 -2.66 8.29 6.85
CA LEU A 251 -2.98 9.49 6.08
C LEU A 251 -4.36 9.41 5.40
N ILE A 252 -4.80 8.21 5.03
CA ILE A 252 -6.07 8.00 4.32
C ILE A 252 -7.26 8.21 5.24
N THR A 253 -7.22 7.70 6.47
CA THR A 253 -8.27 7.96 7.46
C THR A 253 -8.46 9.45 7.71
N THR A 254 -7.37 10.21 7.77
CA THR A 254 -7.43 11.67 7.98
C THR A 254 -7.99 12.42 6.79
N THR A 255 -7.62 12.02 5.56
CA THR A 255 -8.16 12.63 4.33
C THR A 255 -9.64 12.28 4.13
N GLY A 256 -10.08 11.08 4.50
CA GLY A 256 -11.49 10.67 4.48
C GLY A 256 -12.38 11.61 5.32
N TYR A 257 -11.92 12.06 6.47
CA TYR A 257 -12.62 13.05 7.31
C TYR A 257 -12.78 14.39 6.61
N GLY A 258 -11.76 14.91 5.94
CA GLY A 258 -11.82 16.20 5.24
C GLY A 258 -12.76 16.19 4.03
N ILE A 259 -12.85 15.07 3.32
CA ILE A 259 -13.61 14.90 2.09
C ILE A 259 -15.11 14.72 2.36
N SER A 260 -15.47 13.84 3.30
CA SER A 260 -16.87 13.61 3.69
C SER A 260 -17.62 14.90 3.99
N LYS A 261 -16.90 15.90 4.46
CA LYS A 261 -17.44 17.17 4.84
C LYS A 261 -17.68 18.15 3.68
N ARG A 262 -16.77 18.18 2.69
CA ARG A 262 -16.95 19.02 1.50
C ARG A 262 -18.16 18.59 0.67
N SER A 263 -18.48 17.30 0.72
CA SER A 263 -19.62 16.72 -0.01
C SER A 263 -20.95 17.00 0.70
N VAL A 264 -20.96 17.15 2.03
CA VAL A 264 -22.16 17.56 2.78
C VAL A 264 -22.51 19.03 2.48
N ASP A 265 -21.51 19.90 2.29
CA ASP A 265 -21.74 21.31 1.96
C ASP A 265 -22.41 21.52 0.58
N ILE A 266 -22.13 20.66 -0.39
CA ILE A 266 -22.73 20.76 -1.73
C ILE A 266 -24.22 20.39 -1.71
N GLY A 267 -24.65 19.56 -0.76
CA GLY A 267 -26.05 19.11 -0.63
C GLY A 267 -26.95 20.03 0.23
N THR A 268 -26.38 21.01 0.91
CA THR A 268 -27.15 21.93 1.82
C THR A 268 -27.49 23.28 1.21
N TYR A 269 -27.04 23.56 -0.04
CA TYR A 269 -27.28 24.85 -0.72
C TYR A 269 -28.40 24.82 -1.77
N GLU A 270 -29.20 23.75 -1.88
CA GLU A 270 -30.44 23.67 -2.63
C GLU A 270 -31.63 23.42 -1.68
#